data_30ccd6ba8857c18ecf5ecb4b4eb8b21f
#
_entry.id   30ccd6ba8857c18ecf5ecb4b4eb8b21f
#
_cell.length_a   1.000
_cell.length_b   1.000
_cell.length_c   1.000
_cell.angle_alpha   90.00
_cell.angle_beta   90.00
_cell.angle_gamma   90.00
#
_symmetry.space_group_name_H-M   'P 1'
#
loop_
_entity.id
_entity.type
_entity.pdbx_description
1 polymer ?
#
loop_
_entity_poly.entity_id
_entity_poly.type
_entity_poly.pdbx_seq_one_letter_code
_entity_poly.pdbx_strand_id
1 'polypeptide(L)'
;MFSFQKLGLACLLTASLSFQSCQSTAQINQLLEKASQMAGNPSTSEISMGLKEALEKGTGISTDRLSLSDGYLKNLDVKILFPEEAKNVEKTLRSIGLGSLCDQAITSLNRAAEDAAKEAKPIFTSAIKQMSFQDVQKILLGDPDAATQYFHRTTTDSLTAKFSPIIDKSLKKVDATKYWTDVMTQYNKVPLVKKVDTDLTSYVTKKAIDGLFIEIAKEELKIRENISARTTPLLKKVFGYAESQKK
;
A
#
# COMPACT_ATOMS: atom_id res chain seq x y z
N MET A 1 22.34 -60.69 75.49
CA MET A 1 23.72 -60.33 75.09
C MET A 1 23.59 -59.15 74.11
N PHE A 2 24.05 -58.02 74.61
CA PHE A 2 24.54 -56.80 73.92
C PHE A 2 23.78 -56.36 72.66
N SER A 3 23.43 -55.16 72.45
CA SER A 3 23.69 -53.81 72.95
C SER A 3 23.61 -52.79 71.79
N PHE A 4 23.17 -51.60 72.11
CA PHE A 4 23.35 -50.26 71.49
C PHE A 4 22.52 -49.89 70.27
N GLN A 5 21.47 -49.07 70.42
CA GLN A 5 21.43 -47.65 70.61
C GLN A 5 22.22 -46.83 69.57
N LYS A 6 21.52 -46.03 68.75
CA LYS A 6 21.73 -44.57 68.64
C LYS A 6 20.69 -43.88 67.77
N LEU A 7 20.02 -43.07 68.41
CA LEU A 7 19.47 -41.75 68.08
C LEU A 7 20.17 -41.00 66.92
N GLY A 8 19.41 -40.38 66.07
CA GLY A 8 19.95 -39.42 65.04
C GLY A 8 18.84 -38.66 64.31
N LEU A 9 18.36 -37.66 64.96
CA LEU A 9 18.06 -36.30 64.56
C LEU A 9 17.44 -36.06 63.18
N ALA A 10 16.20 -35.63 63.15
CA ALA A 10 15.47 -35.03 62.07
C ALA A 10 16.11 -33.70 61.64
N CYS A 11 16.40 -33.56 60.35
CA CYS A 11 16.61 -32.23 59.70
C CYS A 11 15.58 -32.05 58.63
N LEU A 12 14.59 -31.24 58.92
CA LEU A 12 13.67 -30.66 57.96
C LEU A 12 14.46 -29.68 57.11
N LEU A 13 14.69 -29.99 55.86
CA LEU A 13 15.13 -29.07 54.82
C LEU A 13 13.90 -28.65 54.01
N THR A 14 13.35 -27.50 54.37
CA THR A 14 12.41 -26.77 53.54
C THR A 14 13.13 -26.20 52.31
N ALA A 15 12.97 -26.87 51.17
CA ALA A 15 13.41 -26.32 49.89
C ALA A 15 12.38 -25.30 49.43
N SER A 16 12.68 -24.04 49.64
CA SER A 16 11.99 -22.90 49.03
C SER A 16 12.26 -22.89 47.52
N LEU A 17 11.28 -23.35 46.73
CA LEU A 17 11.25 -23.10 45.28
C LEU A 17 10.95 -21.60 45.04
N SER A 18 11.99 -20.81 44.92
CA SER A 18 11.93 -19.48 44.32
C SER A 18 11.73 -19.63 42.82
N PHE A 19 10.50 -19.47 42.35
CA PHE A 19 10.19 -19.24 40.96
C PHE A 19 10.79 -17.89 40.54
N GLN A 20 11.99 -17.89 39.99
CA GLN A 20 12.53 -16.76 39.25
C GLN A 20 11.95 -16.75 37.83
N SER A 21 10.73 -16.21 37.72
CA SER A 21 10.11 -15.85 36.46
C SER A 21 10.57 -14.45 36.09
N CYS A 22 11.73 -14.37 35.49
CA CYS A 22 12.18 -13.21 34.73
C CYS A 22 13.10 -13.71 33.61
N GLN A 23 12.53 -14.44 32.66
CA GLN A 23 13.19 -14.58 31.38
C GLN A 23 12.94 -13.28 30.61
N SER A 24 13.95 -12.43 30.64
CA SER A 24 13.94 -11.11 30.07
C SER A 24 13.70 -11.18 28.56
N THR A 25 12.87 -10.26 28.05
CA THR A 25 12.63 -9.97 26.63
C THR A 25 13.93 -9.93 25.83
N ALA A 26 15.07 -9.59 26.46
CA ALA A 26 16.40 -9.61 25.90
C ALA A 26 16.89 -11.04 25.51
N GLN A 27 16.54 -12.08 26.26
CA GLN A 27 16.93 -13.47 25.92
C GLN A 27 16.09 -14.01 24.76
N ILE A 28 14.83 -13.61 24.65
CA ILE A 28 13.98 -13.96 23.51
C ILE A 28 14.49 -13.28 22.24
N ASN A 29 14.88 -12.02 22.33
CA ASN A 29 15.47 -11.28 21.19
C ASN A 29 16.83 -11.87 20.78
N GLN A 30 17.70 -12.28 21.73
CA GLN A 30 18.95 -12.95 21.42
C GLN A 30 18.77 -14.35 20.82
N LEU A 31 17.74 -15.10 21.24
CA LEU A 31 17.38 -16.38 20.65
C LEU A 31 16.81 -16.21 19.24
N LEU A 32 15.99 -15.18 19.00
CA LEU A 32 15.49 -14.81 17.68
C LEU A 32 16.62 -14.33 16.76
N GLU A 33 17.57 -13.56 17.28
CA GLU A 33 18.74 -13.11 16.54
C GLU A 33 19.67 -14.29 16.18
N LYS A 34 19.93 -15.21 17.12
CA LYS A 34 20.68 -16.45 16.85
C LYS A 34 19.96 -17.39 15.89
N ALA A 35 18.63 -17.53 15.99
CA ALA A 35 17.84 -18.30 15.05
C ALA A 35 17.83 -17.69 13.64
N SER A 36 17.87 -16.38 13.51
CA SER A 36 18.01 -15.68 12.23
C SER A 36 19.42 -15.81 11.64
N GLN A 37 20.46 -15.87 12.49
CA GLN A 37 21.84 -16.11 12.06
C GLN A 37 22.10 -17.59 11.69
N MET A 38 21.39 -18.53 12.30
CA MET A 38 21.42 -19.95 11.92
C MET A 38 20.60 -20.27 10.66
N ALA A 39 19.58 -19.45 10.34
CA ALA A 39 18.93 -19.46 9.04
C ALA A 39 19.83 -18.69 8.07
N GLY A 40 20.78 -19.35 7.42
CA GLY A 40 21.72 -18.74 6.47
C GLY A 40 21.08 -17.74 5.51
N ASN A 41 21.87 -16.92 4.82
CA ASN A 41 21.39 -15.97 3.83
C ASN A 41 20.32 -16.61 2.92
N PRO A 42 19.25 -15.88 2.57
CA PRO A 42 18.24 -16.44 1.69
C PRO A 42 18.83 -16.80 0.34
N SER A 43 18.45 -17.94 -0.21
CA SER A 43 18.80 -18.34 -1.56
C SER A 43 18.21 -17.39 -2.59
N THR A 44 18.75 -17.37 -3.81
CA THR A 44 18.22 -16.59 -4.94
C THR A 44 16.72 -16.83 -5.18
N SER A 45 16.29 -18.08 -5.05
CA SER A 45 14.88 -18.46 -5.16
C SER A 45 14.04 -17.87 -4.02
N GLU A 46 14.51 -17.95 -2.77
CA GLU A 46 13.82 -17.37 -1.61
C GLU A 46 13.70 -15.86 -1.71
N ILE A 47 14.76 -15.18 -2.17
CA ILE A 47 14.74 -13.73 -2.42
C ILE A 47 13.64 -13.39 -3.43
N SER A 48 13.61 -14.12 -4.57
CA SER A 48 12.61 -13.89 -5.61
C SER A 48 11.18 -14.14 -5.11
N MET A 49 10.96 -15.27 -4.45
CA MET A 49 9.64 -15.61 -3.91
C MET A 49 9.20 -14.62 -2.82
N GLY A 50 10.07 -14.27 -1.89
CA GLY A 50 9.73 -13.38 -0.79
C GLY A 50 9.42 -11.95 -1.26
N LEU A 51 10.18 -11.40 -2.22
CA LEU A 51 9.82 -10.10 -2.77
C LEU A 51 8.49 -10.16 -3.54
N LYS A 52 8.30 -11.16 -4.41
CA LYS A 52 7.04 -11.30 -5.16
C LYS A 52 5.84 -11.45 -4.24
N GLU A 53 5.94 -12.23 -3.17
CA GLU A 53 4.91 -12.35 -2.13
C GLU A 53 4.60 -10.99 -1.47
N ALA A 54 5.63 -10.21 -1.13
CA ALA A 54 5.45 -8.87 -0.57
C ALA A 54 4.71 -7.94 -1.54
N LEU A 55 5.08 -7.97 -2.82
CA LEU A 55 4.47 -7.15 -3.86
C LEU A 55 3.02 -7.56 -4.14
N GLU A 56 2.72 -8.86 -4.23
CA GLU A 56 1.35 -9.36 -4.37
C GLU A 56 0.48 -8.93 -3.19
N LYS A 57 1.01 -9.01 -1.97
CA LYS A 57 0.31 -8.56 -0.77
C LYS A 57 0.08 -7.05 -0.78
N GLY A 58 1.11 -6.25 -1.05
CA GLY A 58 1.02 -4.78 -1.05
C GLY A 58 0.07 -4.27 -2.13
N THR A 59 0.21 -4.75 -3.37
CA THR A 59 -0.69 -4.37 -4.47
C THR A 59 -2.12 -4.86 -4.24
N GLY A 60 -2.29 -6.07 -3.68
CA GLY A 60 -3.60 -6.62 -3.33
C GLY A 60 -4.33 -5.76 -2.31
N ILE A 61 -3.68 -5.42 -1.18
CA ILE A 61 -4.26 -4.56 -0.14
C ILE A 61 -4.65 -3.19 -0.71
N SER A 62 -3.76 -2.57 -1.51
CA SER A 62 -4.00 -1.25 -2.11
C SER A 62 -5.18 -1.27 -3.08
N THR A 63 -5.23 -2.25 -3.98
CA THR A 63 -6.33 -2.37 -4.96
C THR A 63 -7.66 -2.72 -4.29
N ASP A 64 -7.66 -3.65 -3.33
CA ASP A 64 -8.86 -4.04 -2.60
C ASP A 64 -9.41 -2.84 -1.81
N ARG A 65 -8.55 -2.05 -1.14
CA ARG A 65 -8.96 -0.83 -0.42
C ARG A 65 -9.56 0.22 -1.34
N LEU A 66 -8.90 0.53 -2.46
CA LEU A 66 -9.32 1.60 -3.37
C LEU A 66 -10.54 1.22 -4.22
N SER A 67 -10.79 -0.07 -4.44
CA SER A 67 -11.97 -0.56 -5.17
C SER A 67 -13.26 -0.58 -4.34
N LEU A 68 -13.17 -0.39 -3.03
CA LEU A 68 -14.34 -0.28 -2.16
C LEU A 68 -15.04 1.08 -2.30
N SER A 69 -16.32 1.12 -1.93
CA SER A 69 -17.01 2.38 -1.78
C SER A 69 -16.29 3.26 -0.75
N ASP A 70 -16.05 4.51 -1.09
CA ASP A 70 -15.30 5.48 -0.30
C ASP A 70 -13.78 5.24 -0.25
N GLY A 71 -13.26 4.29 -1.03
CA GLY A 71 -11.83 4.01 -1.11
C GLY A 71 -11.01 5.19 -1.64
N TYR A 72 -11.57 5.94 -2.60
CA TYR A 72 -11.04 7.24 -3.03
C TYR A 72 -11.73 8.40 -2.31
N LEU A 73 -13.06 8.41 -2.25
CA LEU A 73 -13.84 9.57 -1.81
C LEU A 73 -13.50 10.01 -0.38
N LYS A 74 -13.33 9.07 0.55
CA LYS A 74 -13.01 9.37 1.95
C LYS A 74 -11.53 9.25 2.30
N ASN A 75 -10.70 8.88 1.37
CA ASN A 75 -9.26 8.82 1.57
C ASN A 75 -8.63 10.14 1.12
N LEU A 76 -8.22 10.97 2.08
CA LEU A 76 -7.73 12.34 1.82
C LEU A 76 -6.46 12.38 0.97
N ASP A 77 -5.67 11.31 0.96
CA ASP A 77 -4.41 11.24 0.22
C ASP A 77 -4.61 11.01 -1.28
N VAL A 78 -5.76 10.43 -1.67
CA VAL A 78 -6.05 10.03 -3.05
C VAL A 78 -7.38 10.54 -3.58
N LYS A 79 -8.14 11.28 -2.75
CA LYS A 79 -9.43 11.88 -3.15
C LYS A 79 -9.25 12.76 -4.37
N ILE A 80 -10.03 12.47 -5.40
CA ILE A 80 -10.04 13.22 -6.65
C ILE A 80 -10.94 14.45 -6.48
N LEU A 81 -10.34 15.61 -6.52
CA LEU A 81 -10.99 16.92 -6.52
C LEU A 81 -11.03 17.49 -7.94
N PHE A 82 -11.61 18.67 -8.12
CA PHE A 82 -11.48 19.40 -9.37
C PHE A 82 -10.01 19.74 -9.67
N PRO A 83 -9.60 19.81 -10.95
CA PRO A 83 -8.28 20.30 -11.32
C PRO A 83 -8.00 21.69 -10.75
N GLU A 84 -6.73 21.98 -10.47
CA GLU A 84 -6.31 23.27 -9.90
C GLU A 84 -6.84 24.46 -10.72
N GLU A 85 -6.84 24.31 -12.05
CA GLU A 85 -7.32 25.32 -12.99
C GLU A 85 -8.82 25.61 -12.86
N ALA A 86 -9.60 24.64 -12.40
CA ALA A 86 -11.05 24.74 -12.21
C ALA A 86 -11.45 25.18 -10.79
N LYS A 87 -10.52 25.37 -9.87
CA LYS A 87 -10.82 25.79 -8.48
C LYS A 87 -11.59 27.11 -8.40
N ASN A 88 -11.30 28.06 -9.29
CA ASN A 88 -12.04 29.32 -9.34
C ASN A 88 -13.48 29.11 -9.76
N VAL A 89 -13.73 28.20 -10.70
CA VAL A 89 -15.08 27.82 -11.12
C VAL A 89 -15.82 27.19 -9.95
N GLU A 90 -15.22 26.23 -9.26
CA GLU A 90 -15.77 25.59 -8.06
C GLU A 90 -16.12 26.62 -6.99
N LYS A 91 -15.18 27.51 -6.67
CA LYS A 91 -15.40 28.60 -5.68
C LYS A 91 -16.60 29.46 -6.05
N THR A 92 -16.70 29.87 -7.31
CA THR A 92 -17.82 30.68 -7.80
C THR A 92 -19.14 29.93 -7.67
N LEU A 93 -19.20 28.66 -8.09
CA LEU A 93 -20.42 27.84 -7.96
C LEU A 93 -20.85 27.70 -6.50
N ARG A 94 -19.91 27.46 -5.59
CA ARG A 94 -20.20 27.37 -4.15
C ARG A 94 -20.72 28.72 -3.59
N SER A 95 -20.18 29.85 -4.02
CA SER A 95 -20.59 31.18 -3.54
C SER A 95 -22.01 31.58 -3.95
N ILE A 96 -22.52 31.03 -5.06
CA ILE A 96 -23.89 31.27 -5.53
C ILE A 96 -24.88 30.16 -5.11
N GLY A 97 -24.51 29.32 -4.12
CA GLY A 97 -25.39 28.31 -3.55
C GLY A 97 -25.41 26.95 -4.28
N LEU A 98 -24.55 26.74 -5.28
CA LEU A 98 -24.46 25.50 -6.05
C LEU A 98 -23.43 24.51 -5.48
N GLY A 99 -23.09 24.62 -4.20
CA GLY A 99 -22.11 23.75 -3.54
C GLY A 99 -22.46 22.26 -3.59
N SER A 100 -23.74 21.91 -3.48
CA SER A 100 -24.19 20.52 -3.58
C SER A 100 -23.90 19.88 -4.95
N LEU A 101 -23.93 20.66 -6.03
CA LEU A 101 -23.57 20.18 -7.38
C LEU A 101 -22.08 19.89 -7.47
N CYS A 102 -21.24 20.75 -6.86
CA CYS A 102 -19.80 20.49 -6.77
C CYS A 102 -19.49 19.19 -6.00
N ASP A 103 -20.20 18.96 -4.88
CA ASP A 103 -20.02 17.76 -4.07
C ASP A 103 -20.49 16.48 -4.79
N GLN A 104 -21.58 16.55 -5.53
CA GLN A 104 -22.05 15.46 -6.39
C GLN A 104 -21.04 15.17 -7.51
N ALA A 105 -20.51 16.20 -8.16
CA ALA A 105 -19.48 16.03 -9.17
C ALA A 105 -18.23 15.35 -8.59
N ILE A 106 -17.68 15.86 -7.47
CA ILE A 106 -16.54 15.25 -6.78
C ILE A 106 -16.85 13.78 -6.41
N THR A 107 -18.04 13.50 -5.92
CA THR A 107 -18.45 12.12 -5.62
C THR A 107 -18.40 11.26 -6.86
N SER A 108 -18.91 11.72 -8.00
CA SER A 108 -18.93 10.98 -9.26
C SER A 108 -17.52 10.67 -9.77
N LEU A 109 -16.56 11.64 -9.66
CA LEU A 109 -15.17 11.41 -10.04
C LEU A 109 -14.55 10.26 -9.24
N ASN A 110 -14.78 10.25 -7.92
CA ASN A 110 -14.23 9.25 -7.04
C ASN A 110 -14.88 7.88 -7.21
N ARG A 111 -16.20 7.81 -7.41
CA ARG A 111 -16.90 6.55 -7.72
C ARG A 111 -16.41 5.93 -9.03
N ALA A 112 -16.15 6.76 -10.05
CA ALA A 112 -15.57 6.27 -11.30
C ALA A 112 -14.17 5.67 -11.10
N ALA A 113 -13.34 6.28 -10.25
CA ALA A 113 -12.04 5.76 -9.89
C ALA A 113 -12.13 4.44 -9.10
N GLU A 114 -13.04 4.35 -8.13
CA GLU A 114 -13.30 3.14 -7.35
C GLU A 114 -13.76 1.97 -8.24
N ASP A 115 -14.62 2.24 -9.23
CA ASP A 115 -15.03 1.24 -10.20
C ASP A 115 -13.87 0.75 -11.07
N ALA A 116 -13.00 1.64 -11.51
CA ALA A 116 -11.85 1.30 -12.34
C ALA A 116 -10.78 0.53 -11.55
N ALA A 117 -10.58 0.83 -10.25
CA ALA A 117 -9.58 0.20 -9.41
C ALA A 117 -9.75 -1.33 -9.30
N LYS A 118 -10.96 -1.86 -9.52
CA LYS A 118 -11.25 -3.31 -9.55
C LYS A 118 -10.41 -4.05 -10.61
N GLU A 119 -10.03 -3.37 -11.69
CA GLU A 119 -9.25 -3.95 -12.79
C GLU A 119 -7.74 -3.91 -12.56
N ALA A 120 -7.25 -3.29 -11.50
CA ALA A 120 -5.82 -3.12 -11.28
C ALA A 120 -5.11 -4.41 -10.83
N LYS A 121 -5.78 -5.25 -10.03
CA LYS A 121 -5.17 -6.45 -9.43
C LYS A 121 -4.56 -7.42 -10.45
N PRO A 122 -5.27 -7.82 -11.53
CA PRO A 122 -4.68 -8.70 -12.54
C PRO A 122 -3.50 -8.08 -13.28
N ILE A 123 -3.47 -6.74 -13.46
CA ILE A 123 -2.37 -6.04 -14.11
C ILE A 123 -1.11 -6.13 -13.27
N PHE A 124 -1.19 -5.83 -11.96
CA PHE A 124 -0.07 -5.99 -11.05
C PHE A 124 0.40 -7.42 -10.92
N THR A 125 -0.52 -8.38 -10.79
CA THR A 125 -0.18 -9.81 -10.76
C THR A 125 0.60 -10.24 -12.01
N SER A 126 0.22 -9.74 -13.19
CA SER A 126 0.94 -10.02 -14.43
C SER A 126 2.36 -9.40 -14.42
N ALA A 127 2.50 -8.15 -13.99
CA ALA A 127 3.80 -7.47 -13.89
C ALA A 127 4.74 -8.18 -12.89
N ILE A 128 4.23 -8.63 -11.75
CA ILE A 128 5.00 -9.37 -10.73
C ILE A 128 5.48 -10.72 -11.29
N LYS A 129 4.63 -11.44 -12.02
CA LYS A 129 5.02 -12.72 -12.64
C LYS A 129 6.13 -12.56 -13.67
N GLN A 130 6.10 -11.48 -14.46
CA GLN A 130 7.08 -11.19 -15.52
C GLN A 130 8.40 -10.61 -14.98
N MET A 131 8.48 -10.28 -13.69
CA MET A 131 9.65 -9.69 -13.07
C MET A 131 10.86 -10.63 -13.16
N SER A 132 11.97 -10.13 -13.72
CA SER A 132 13.25 -10.83 -13.75
C SER A 132 13.91 -10.88 -12.35
N PHE A 133 14.92 -11.74 -12.19
CA PHE A 133 15.70 -11.75 -10.96
C PHE A 133 16.47 -10.44 -10.74
N GLN A 134 16.94 -9.81 -11.81
CA GLN A 134 17.60 -8.50 -11.73
C GLN A 134 16.65 -7.41 -11.21
N ASP A 135 15.39 -7.42 -11.64
CA ASP A 135 14.38 -6.51 -11.11
C ASP A 135 14.15 -6.76 -9.61
N VAL A 136 14.05 -8.03 -9.22
CA VAL A 136 13.91 -8.43 -7.81
C VAL A 136 15.03 -7.87 -6.96
N GLN A 137 16.29 -8.02 -7.37
CA GLN A 137 17.43 -7.49 -6.62
C GLN A 137 17.42 -5.96 -6.54
N LYS A 138 17.18 -5.28 -7.67
CA LYS A 138 17.10 -3.82 -7.72
C LYS A 138 16.01 -3.26 -6.83
N ILE A 139 14.87 -3.94 -6.76
CA ILE A 139 13.75 -3.51 -5.92
C ILE A 139 14.06 -3.79 -4.45
N LEU A 140 14.49 -5.00 -4.11
CA LEU A 140 14.72 -5.39 -2.72
C LEU A 140 15.76 -4.52 -2.03
N LEU A 141 16.88 -4.26 -2.71
CA LEU A 141 18.03 -3.51 -2.18
C LEU A 141 17.98 -2.02 -2.52
N GLY A 142 17.01 -1.59 -3.32
CA GLY A 142 16.85 -0.22 -3.77
C GLY A 142 16.19 0.71 -2.75
N ASP A 143 15.76 1.85 -3.27
CA ASP A 143 15.11 2.91 -2.51
C ASP A 143 13.78 2.46 -1.86
N PRO A 144 13.26 3.21 -0.89
CA PRO A 144 12.02 2.86 -0.19
C PRO A 144 10.79 2.68 -1.09
N ASP A 145 10.80 3.29 -2.28
CA ASP A 145 9.72 3.26 -3.28
C ASP A 145 10.10 2.52 -4.58
N ALA A 146 11.18 1.73 -4.58
CA ALA A 146 11.71 1.07 -5.77
C ALA A 146 10.69 0.14 -6.46
N ALA A 147 9.82 -0.54 -5.70
CA ALA A 147 8.75 -1.35 -6.26
C ALA A 147 7.66 -0.48 -6.90
N THR A 148 7.29 0.61 -6.25
CA THR A 148 6.32 1.57 -6.78
C THR A 148 6.81 2.17 -8.09
N GLN A 149 8.09 2.56 -8.19
CA GLN A 149 8.70 3.05 -9.44
C GLN A 149 8.72 1.98 -10.53
N TYR A 150 9.01 0.72 -10.18
CA TYR A 150 8.94 -0.40 -11.11
C TYR A 150 7.52 -0.55 -11.68
N PHE A 151 6.49 -0.57 -10.83
CA PHE A 151 5.11 -0.69 -11.27
C PHE A 151 4.66 0.52 -12.08
N HIS A 152 5.04 1.72 -11.68
CA HIS A 152 4.73 2.93 -12.46
C HIS A 152 5.22 2.79 -13.90
N ARG A 153 6.47 2.36 -14.09
CA ARG A 153 7.07 2.18 -15.43
C ARG A 153 6.43 1.05 -16.22
N THR A 154 6.07 -0.05 -15.56
CA THR A 154 5.66 -1.29 -16.28
C THR A 154 4.15 -1.47 -16.41
N THR A 155 3.34 -0.71 -15.67
CA THR A 155 1.89 -0.94 -15.61
C THR A 155 1.04 0.27 -15.98
N THR A 156 1.58 1.49 -16.04
CA THR A 156 0.81 2.72 -16.30
C THR A 156 -0.01 2.63 -17.58
N ASP A 157 0.57 2.17 -18.69
CA ASP A 157 -0.13 2.06 -19.98
C ASP A 157 -1.27 1.04 -19.93
N SER A 158 -1.03 -0.12 -19.31
CA SER A 158 -2.04 -1.15 -19.13
C SER A 158 -3.18 -0.70 -18.20
N LEU A 159 -2.84 0.01 -17.13
CA LEU A 159 -3.82 0.62 -16.24
C LEU A 159 -4.65 1.67 -16.98
N THR A 160 -4.01 2.55 -17.74
CA THR A 160 -4.69 3.60 -18.53
C THR A 160 -5.67 2.97 -19.52
N ALA A 161 -5.22 1.95 -20.27
CA ALA A 161 -6.07 1.26 -21.24
C ALA A 161 -7.29 0.57 -20.62
N LYS A 162 -7.17 0.08 -19.37
CA LYS A 162 -8.27 -0.56 -18.65
C LYS A 162 -9.16 0.42 -17.91
N PHE A 163 -8.59 1.44 -17.28
CA PHE A 163 -9.33 2.40 -16.45
C PHE A 163 -10.14 3.37 -17.28
N SER A 164 -9.57 3.92 -18.37
CA SER A 164 -10.22 4.96 -19.17
C SER A 164 -11.64 4.60 -19.64
N PRO A 165 -11.90 3.43 -20.24
CA PRO A 165 -13.26 3.10 -20.69
C PRO A 165 -14.24 2.89 -19.53
N ILE A 166 -13.79 2.43 -18.38
CA ILE A 166 -14.64 2.23 -17.19
C ILE A 166 -15.02 3.60 -16.59
N ILE A 167 -14.01 4.47 -16.43
CA ILE A 167 -14.20 5.84 -15.94
C ILE A 167 -15.13 6.62 -16.87
N ASP A 168 -14.88 6.57 -18.17
CA ASP A 168 -15.74 7.22 -19.18
C ASP A 168 -17.20 6.77 -19.05
N LYS A 169 -17.43 5.45 -18.98
CA LYS A 169 -18.76 4.87 -18.79
C LYS A 169 -19.42 5.33 -17.48
N SER A 170 -18.66 5.37 -16.39
CA SER A 170 -19.19 5.78 -15.07
C SER A 170 -19.52 7.28 -15.04
N LEU A 171 -18.68 8.13 -15.61
CA LEU A 171 -18.91 9.57 -15.69
C LEU A 171 -20.08 9.93 -16.63
N LYS A 172 -20.23 9.22 -17.75
CA LYS A 172 -21.35 9.42 -18.70
C LYS A 172 -22.70 9.09 -18.11
N LYS A 173 -22.80 8.13 -17.20
CA LYS A 173 -24.07 7.77 -16.53
C LYS A 173 -24.70 8.93 -15.76
N VAL A 174 -23.89 9.90 -15.34
CA VAL A 174 -24.32 11.09 -14.58
C VAL A 174 -24.10 12.38 -15.35
N ASP A 175 -23.94 12.31 -16.69
CA ASP A 175 -23.68 13.43 -17.60
C ASP A 175 -22.47 14.31 -17.21
N ALA A 176 -21.58 13.82 -16.32
CA ALA A 176 -20.46 14.60 -15.80
C ALA A 176 -19.49 15.05 -16.89
N THR A 177 -19.19 14.18 -17.86
CA THR A 177 -18.30 14.51 -18.99
C THR A 177 -18.89 15.61 -19.87
N LYS A 178 -20.19 15.57 -20.17
CA LYS A 178 -20.86 16.58 -20.97
C LYS A 178 -20.84 17.95 -20.30
N TYR A 179 -21.33 18.04 -19.08
CA TYR A 179 -21.36 19.30 -18.32
C TYR A 179 -19.96 19.89 -18.12
N TRP A 180 -18.98 19.04 -17.82
CA TRP A 180 -17.58 19.48 -17.72
C TRP A 180 -17.07 20.09 -19.02
N THR A 181 -17.24 19.39 -20.14
CA THR A 181 -16.81 19.86 -21.46
C THR A 181 -17.46 21.18 -21.82
N ASP A 182 -18.78 21.30 -21.61
CA ASP A 182 -19.53 22.52 -21.92
C ASP A 182 -19.01 23.71 -21.09
N VAL A 183 -18.90 23.55 -19.78
CA VAL A 183 -18.41 24.61 -18.86
C VAL A 183 -16.98 25.00 -19.17
N MET A 184 -16.06 24.03 -19.31
CA MET A 184 -14.64 24.30 -19.52
C MET A 184 -14.37 24.88 -20.91
N THR A 185 -15.15 24.52 -21.91
CA THR A 185 -15.06 25.13 -23.26
C THR A 185 -15.42 26.62 -23.20
N GLN A 186 -16.45 27.01 -22.46
CA GLN A 186 -16.81 28.42 -22.28
C GLN A 186 -15.75 29.17 -21.45
N TYR A 187 -15.29 28.57 -20.34
CA TYR A 187 -14.23 29.13 -19.52
C TYR A 187 -12.95 29.41 -20.32
N ASN A 188 -12.54 28.48 -21.17
CA ASN A 188 -11.33 28.58 -22.00
C ASN A 188 -11.39 29.68 -23.07
N LYS A 189 -12.59 30.27 -23.34
CA LYS A 189 -12.75 31.43 -24.23
C LYS A 189 -12.44 32.76 -23.54
N VAL A 190 -12.42 32.77 -22.19
CA VAL A 190 -12.10 34.00 -21.44
C VAL A 190 -10.62 34.34 -21.65
N PRO A 191 -10.28 35.62 -22.03
CA PRO A 191 -8.89 36.02 -22.16
C PRO A 191 -8.11 35.90 -20.84
N LEU A 192 -6.82 35.59 -20.93
CA LEU A 192 -5.86 35.58 -19.81
C LEU A 192 -6.12 34.51 -18.73
N VAL A 193 -7.07 33.60 -18.88
CA VAL A 193 -7.22 32.46 -17.99
C VAL A 193 -6.27 31.33 -18.38
N LYS A 194 -5.82 30.56 -17.39
CA LYS A 194 -5.13 29.28 -17.64
C LYS A 194 -6.17 28.30 -18.17
N LYS A 195 -5.93 27.79 -19.38
CA LYS A 195 -6.86 26.83 -20.01
C LYS A 195 -6.94 25.55 -19.20
N VAL A 196 -8.16 25.04 -19.03
CA VAL A 196 -8.46 23.77 -18.40
C VAL A 196 -8.64 22.70 -19.48
N ASP A 197 -8.09 21.51 -19.25
CA ASP A 197 -8.36 20.36 -20.11
C ASP A 197 -9.85 20.02 -20.06
N THR A 198 -10.46 19.87 -21.23
CA THR A 198 -11.86 19.50 -21.37
C THR A 198 -12.08 18.01 -21.25
N ASP A 199 -11.03 17.18 -21.30
CA ASP A 199 -11.11 15.73 -21.14
C ASP A 199 -11.11 15.30 -19.67
N LEU A 200 -12.30 15.31 -19.09
CA LEU A 200 -12.51 14.87 -17.71
C LEU A 200 -12.14 13.38 -17.51
N THR A 201 -12.36 12.55 -18.52
CA THR A 201 -12.04 11.11 -18.46
C THR A 201 -10.54 10.90 -18.31
N SER A 202 -9.74 11.60 -19.12
CA SER A 202 -8.28 11.54 -19.02
C SER A 202 -7.78 12.04 -17.67
N TYR A 203 -8.31 13.15 -17.19
CA TYR A 203 -7.97 13.69 -15.86
C TYR A 203 -8.24 12.70 -14.73
N VAL A 204 -9.45 12.13 -14.68
CA VAL A 204 -9.84 11.18 -13.62
C VAL A 204 -9.05 9.89 -13.74
N THR A 205 -8.79 9.40 -14.95
CA THR A 205 -7.97 8.21 -15.20
C THR A 205 -6.56 8.39 -14.63
N LYS A 206 -5.92 9.51 -14.95
CA LYS A 206 -4.59 9.82 -14.42
C LYS A 206 -4.62 9.90 -12.88
N LYS A 207 -5.56 10.62 -12.29
CA LYS A 207 -5.67 10.75 -10.83
C LYS A 207 -5.98 9.44 -10.13
N ALA A 208 -6.77 8.56 -10.74
CA ALA A 208 -7.04 7.24 -10.20
C ALA A 208 -5.77 6.38 -10.17
N ILE A 209 -4.97 6.40 -11.23
CA ILE A 209 -3.71 5.68 -11.31
C ILE A 209 -2.67 6.27 -10.33
N ASP A 210 -2.55 7.60 -10.25
CA ASP A 210 -1.68 8.27 -9.28
C ASP A 210 -2.03 7.86 -7.83
N GLY A 211 -3.34 7.86 -7.49
CA GLY A 211 -3.82 7.43 -6.18
C GLY A 211 -3.50 5.97 -5.87
N LEU A 212 -3.58 5.10 -6.87
CA LEU A 212 -3.21 3.69 -6.73
C LEU A 212 -1.73 3.53 -6.38
N PHE A 213 -0.84 4.26 -7.05
CA PHE A 213 0.59 4.23 -6.74
C PHE A 213 0.92 4.85 -5.37
N ILE A 214 0.19 5.86 -4.92
CA ILE A 214 0.31 6.40 -3.56
C ILE A 214 0.02 5.33 -2.51
N GLU A 215 -1.05 4.57 -2.66
CA GLU A 215 -1.39 3.50 -1.72
C GLU A 215 -0.39 2.33 -1.78
N ILE A 216 0.10 1.97 -2.97
CA ILE A 216 1.15 0.95 -3.13
C ILE A 216 2.44 1.38 -2.44
N ALA A 217 2.86 2.65 -2.59
CA ALA A 217 4.05 3.19 -1.92
C ALA A 217 3.94 3.10 -0.39
N LYS A 218 2.76 3.36 0.17
CA LYS A 218 2.52 3.22 1.61
C LYS A 218 2.65 1.76 2.07
N GLU A 219 2.09 0.81 1.34
CA GLU A 219 2.21 -0.61 1.69
C GLU A 219 3.65 -1.13 1.48
N GLU A 220 4.38 -0.64 0.45
CA GLU A 220 5.80 -0.93 0.26
C GLU A 220 6.62 -0.45 1.46
N LEU A 221 6.49 0.81 1.84
CA LEU A 221 7.20 1.41 2.97
C LEU A 221 6.90 0.65 4.27
N LYS A 222 5.63 0.32 4.50
CA LYS A 222 5.20 -0.44 5.67
C LYS A 222 5.87 -1.82 5.77
N ILE A 223 6.01 -2.56 4.67
CA ILE A 223 6.69 -3.86 4.66
C ILE A 223 8.19 -3.69 4.89
N ARG A 224 8.81 -2.62 4.34
CA ARG A 224 10.22 -2.32 4.52
C ARG A 224 10.57 -1.91 5.94
N GLU A 225 9.76 -1.10 6.58
CA GLU A 225 10.07 -0.49 7.87
C GLU A 225 9.46 -1.23 9.07
N ASN A 226 8.34 -1.94 8.87
CA ASN A 226 7.62 -2.56 9.96
C ASN A 226 7.71 -4.09 9.92
N ILE A 227 8.47 -4.67 10.85
CA ILE A 227 8.65 -6.12 10.99
C ILE A 227 7.30 -6.83 11.19
N SER A 228 6.33 -6.21 11.86
CA SER A 228 5.00 -6.82 12.07
C SER A 228 4.18 -6.96 10.78
N ALA A 229 4.48 -6.16 9.75
CA ALA A 229 3.86 -6.28 8.44
C ALA A 229 4.39 -7.48 7.63
N ARG A 230 5.54 -8.04 8.02
CA ARG A 230 6.16 -9.23 7.43
C ARG A 230 5.54 -10.49 8.05
N THR A 231 4.34 -10.84 7.60
CA THR A 231 3.48 -11.86 8.23
C THR A 231 3.98 -13.29 8.07
N THR A 232 4.86 -13.56 7.09
CA THR A 232 5.39 -14.92 6.85
C THR A 232 6.86 -15.04 7.24
N PRO A 233 7.35 -16.26 7.55
CA PRO A 233 8.77 -16.50 7.80
C PRO A 233 9.65 -16.08 6.60
N LEU A 234 9.16 -16.28 5.37
CA LEU A 234 9.88 -15.91 4.15
C LEU A 234 10.05 -14.39 4.05
N LEU A 235 9.00 -13.61 4.29
CA LEU A 235 9.08 -12.15 4.31
C LEU A 235 10.07 -11.64 5.37
N LYS A 236 10.03 -12.21 6.58
CA LYS A 236 10.97 -11.85 7.65
C LYS A 236 12.43 -12.15 7.26
N LYS A 237 12.69 -13.32 6.66
CA LYS A 237 14.02 -13.73 6.21
C LYS A 237 14.55 -12.82 5.11
N VAL A 238 13.77 -12.57 4.07
CA VAL A 238 14.18 -11.81 2.88
C VAL A 238 14.37 -10.32 3.21
N PHE A 239 13.45 -9.69 3.93
CA PHE A 239 13.59 -8.29 4.30
C PHE A 239 14.60 -8.06 5.42
N GLY A 240 14.82 -9.04 6.33
CA GLY A 240 15.92 -9.01 7.30
C GLY A 240 17.28 -9.07 6.62
N TYR A 241 17.44 -9.90 5.58
CA TYR A 241 18.62 -9.90 4.73
C TYR A 241 18.81 -8.53 4.05
N ALA A 242 17.77 -7.95 3.45
CA ALA A 242 17.89 -6.63 2.82
C ALA A 242 18.34 -5.53 3.80
N GLU A 243 17.87 -5.56 5.03
CA GLU A 243 18.32 -4.64 6.10
C GLU A 243 19.81 -4.83 6.46
N SER A 244 20.29 -6.07 6.46
CA SER A 244 21.71 -6.36 6.75
C SER A 244 22.67 -5.88 5.66
N GLN A 245 22.18 -5.76 4.41
CA GLN A 245 22.97 -5.26 3.27
C GLN A 245 23.10 -3.71 3.23
N LYS A 246 22.28 -2.99 4.01
CA LYS A 246 22.29 -1.51 4.07
C LYS A 246 23.15 -0.95 5.20
N LYS A 247 23.70 -1.81 6.04
CA LYS A 247 24.65 -1.46 7.12
C LYS A 247 26.09 -1.52 6.60
#